data_4bfb138689fb291472da1adc178e94c0
#
_entry.id   4bfb138689fb291472da1adc178e94c0
#
_cell.length_a   1.000
_cell.length_b   1.000
_cell.length_c   1.000
_cell.angle_alpha   90.00
_cell.angle_beta   90.00
_cell.angle_gamma   90.00
#
_symmetry.space_group_name_H-M   'P 1'
#
loop_
_entity.id
_entity.type
_entity.pdbx_description
1 polymer ?
#
loop_
_entity_poly.entity_id
_entity_poly.type
_entity_poly.pdbx_seq_one_letter_code
_entity_poly.pdbx_strand_id
1 'polypeptide(L)'
;ECLSMLRRICKYAAHIRLIRPMELEVALPKAIDKISVPLSPTEQQRLYQYVQKNPTSRKIGLLLGLELGLRIGEICGLQWGDFDLKLGTLKINRTVCRISCGNGHTKVVIQTPKTRTSRREIPIPKHLLLMLKKLRGNASNSTWLLSGNESKPTEPRCYRKSIKVYLKQATVRQVRPHALRHTFATTCLQAGCDVKTLSELLGHANANITLQRYVHSD
;
A
#
# COMPACT_ATOMS: atom_id res chain seq x y z
N GLU A 1 18.46 -9.63 1.92
CA GLU A 1 18.93 -8.22 1.83
C GLU A 1 20.40 -8.08 2.23
N CYS A 2 20.84 -8.60 3.41
CA CYS A 2 22.25 -8.51 3.86
C CYS A 2 23.23 -9.08 2.84
N LEU A 3 22.98 -10.26 2.29
CA LEU A 3 23.84 -10.89 1.28
C LEU A 3 23.91 -10.08 -0.04
N SER A 4 22.77 -9.49 -0.46
CA SER A 4 22.77 -8.62 -1.65
C SER A 4 23.57 -7.35 -1.41
N MET A 5 23.53 -6.80 -0.20
CA MET A 5 24.33 -5.66 0.20
C MET A 5 25.81 -6.03 0.22
N LEU A 6 26.17 -7.14 0.85
CA LEU A 6 27.55 -7.64 0.89
C LEU A 6 28.13 -7.84 -0.50
N ARG A 7 27.39 -8.49 -1.41
CA ARG A 7 27.83 -8.65 -2.82
C ARG A 7 28.06 -7.30 -3.51
N ARG A 8 27.21 -6.30 -3.25
CA ARG A 8 27.40 -4.95 -3.81
C ARG A 8 28.63 -4.27 -3.25
N ILE A 9 28.89 -4.41 -1.94
CA ILE A 9 30.07 -3.86 -1.28
C ILE A 9 31.35 -4.51 -1.85
N CYS A 10 31.39 -5.83 -1.96
CA CYS A 10 32.54 -6.54 -2.53
C CYS A 10 32.79 -6.17 -4.00
N LYS A 11 31.74 -6.06 -4.83
CA LYS A 11 31.86 -5.59 -6.21
C LYS A 11 32.41 -4.16 -6.28
N TYR A 12 31.94 -3.26 -5.41
CA TYR A 12 32.45 -1.89 -5.35
C TYR A 12 33.90 -1.85 -4.89
N ALA A 13 34.26 -2.58 -3.83
CA ALA A 13 35.63 -2.67 -3.33
C ALA A 13 36.61 -3.23 -4.39
N ALA A 14 36.16 -4.22 -5.16
CA ALA A 14 36.96 -4.70 -6.31
C ALA A 14 37.10 -3.64 -7.44
N HIS A 15 36.01 -2.91 -7.71
CA HIS A 15 36.04 -1.84 -8.72
C HIS A 15 37.02 -0.73 -8.39
N ILE A 16 37.14 -0.34 -7.11
CA ILE A 16 38.10 0.63 -6.63
C ILE A 16 39.48 0.01 -6.30
N ARG A 17 39.71 -1.26 -6.69
CA ARG A 17 40.96 -2.02 -6.50
C ARG A 17 41.41 -2.19 -5.05
N LEU A 18 40.51 -2.12 -4.10
CA LEU A 18 40.77 -2.33 -2.66
C LEU A 18 40.92 -3.83 -2.33
N ILE A 19 40.22 -4.69 -3.08
CA ILE A 19 40.33 -6.15 -2.98
C ILE A 19 40.42 -6.77 -4.39
N ARG A 20 40.86 -8.01 -4.48
CA ARG A 20 40.76 -8.77 -5.73
C ARG A 20 39.31 -9.11 -6.03
N PRO A 21 38.92 -9.16 -7.32
CA PRO A 21 37.59 -9.66 -7.69
C PRO A 21 37.33 -11.04 -7.05
N MET A 22 36.24 -11.16 -6.29
CA MET A 22 35.87 -12.43 -5.67
C MET A 22 34.38 -12.71 -5.96
N GLU A 23 34.07 -13.94 -6.33
CA GLU A 23 32.70 -14.39 -6.41
C GLU A 23 32.26 -14.94 -5.07
N LEU A 24 31.26 -14.30 -4.47
CA LEU A 24 30.62 -14.80 -3.26
C LEU A 24 29.56 -15.84 -3.67
N GLU A 25 29.99 -17.09 -3.78
CA GLU A 25 29.09 -18.23 -3.98
C GLU A 25 28.38 -18.59 -2.66
N VAL A 26 27.46 -17.74 -2.26
CA VAL A 26 26.57 -18.06 -1.13
C VAL A 26 25.21 -18.40 -1.69
N ALA A 27 24.78 -19.63 -1.56
CA ALA A 27 23.42 -20.03 -1.89
C ALA A 27 22.45 -19.28 -0.98
N LEU A 28 21.61 -18.42 -1.59
CA LEU A 28 20.52 -17.77 -0.86
C LEU A 28 19.52 -18.85 -0.41
N PRO A 29 19.10 -18.86 0.86
CA PRO A 29 17.96 -19.68 1.24
C PRO A 29 16.81 -19.37 0.27
N LYS A 30 16.24 -20.41 -0.34
CA LYS A 30 15.04 -20.24 -1.16
C LYS A 30 13.99 -19.56 -0.27
N ALA A 31 13.67 -18.31 -0.54
CA ALA A 31 12.56 -17.66 0.11
C ALA A 31 11.32 -18.50 -0.19
N ILE A 32 10.74 -19.12 0.82
CA ILE A 32 9.39 -19.66 0.72
C ILE A 32 8.54 -18.42 0.56
N ASP A 33 8.25 -18.05 -0.68
CA ASP A 33 7.30 -16.98 -0.97
C ASP A 33 5.98 -17.38 -0.32
N LYS A 34 5.70 -16.81 0.83
CA LYS A 34 4.36 -16.89 1.42
C LYS A 34 3.46 -16.09 0.51
N ILE A 35 2.95 -16.76 -0.53
CA ILE A 35 1.98 -16.20 -1.46
C ILE A 35 0.87 -15.59 -0.60
N SER A 36 0.70 -14.30 -0.74
CA SER A 36 -0.36 -13.61 -0.02
C SER A 36 -1.68 -13.94 -0.71
N VAL A 37 -2.38 -14.95 -0.21
CA VAL A 37 -3.68 -15.38 -0.75
C VAL A 37 -4.67 -14.21 -0.71
N PRO A 38 -5.27 -13.81 -1.84
CA PRO A 38 -6.27 -12.74 -1.88
C PRO A 38 -7.48 -13.11 -1.02
N LEU A 39 -8.23 -12.10 -0.57
CA LEU A 39 -9.51 -12.32 0.12
C LEU A 39 -10.52 -12.92 -0.85
N SER A 40 -11.28 -13.89 -0.38
CA SER A 40 -12.40 -14.45 -1.15
C SER A 40 -13.50 -13.40 -1.38
N PRO A 41 -14.35 -13.55 -2.39
CA PRO A 41 -15.49 -12.64 -2.61
C PRO A 41 -16.39 -12.47 -1.38
N THR A 42 -16.61 -13.54 -0.62
CA THR A 42 -17.38 -13.51 0.61
C THR A 42 -16.69 -12.71 1.73
N GLU A 43 -15.36 -12.81 1.86
CA GLU A 43 -14.58 -12.01 2.80
C GLU A 43 -14.58 -10.53 2.41
N GLN A 44 -14.45 -10.22 1.13
CA GLN A 44 -14.53 -8.86 0.60
C GLN A 44 -15.90 -8.25 0.93
N GLN A 45 -16.98 -8.98 0.71
CA GLN A 45 -18.33 -8.52 1.00
C GLN A 45 -18.55 -8.29 2.49
N ARG A 46 -18.10 -9.19 3.37
CA ARG A 46 -18.15 -9.00 4.83
C ARG A 46 -17.41 -7.74 5.26
N LEU A 47 -16.23 -7.51 4.71
CA LEU A 47 -15.44 -6.32 5.02
C LEU A 47 -16.15 -5.04 4.58
N TYR A 48 -16.72 -5.04 3.38
CA TYR A 48 -17.53 -3.94 2.86
C TYR A 48 -18.74 -3.64 3.77
N GLN A 49 -19.55 -4.65 4.09
CA GLN A 49 -20.71 -4.52 4.97
C GLN A 49 -20.34 -4.01 6.36
N TYR A 50 -19.21 -4.51 6.92
CA TYR A 50 -18.71 -4.03 8.21
C TYR A 50 -18.36 -2.54 8.20
N VAL A 51 -17.73 -2.06 7.12
CA VAL A 51 -17.41 -0.63 6.98
C VAL A 51 -18.67 0.18 6.73
N GLN A 52 -19.58 -0.31 5.88
CA GLN A 52 -20.83 0.37 5.51
C GLN A 52 -21.79 0.55 6.70
N LYS A 53 -21.89 -0.44 7.59
CA LYS A 53 -22.76 -0.39 8.77
C LYS A 53 -22.41 0.75 9.73
N ASN A 54 -21.13 1.07 9.87
CA ASN A 54 -20.65 2.17 10.73
C ASN A 54 -19.37 2.76 10.12
N PRO A 55 -19.50 3.62 9.10
CA PRO A 55 -18.36 4.19 8.39
C PRO A 55 -17.62 5.19 9.29
N THR A 56 -16.31 5.04 9.35
CA THR A 56 -15.40 6.02 9.96
C THR A 56 -14.22 6.24 9.03
N SER A 57 -13.56 7.39 9.13
CA SER A 57 -12.37 7.69 8.32
C SER A 57 -11.27 6.62 8.44
N ARG A 58 -11.13 5.99 9.61
CA ARG A 58 -10.19 4.89 9.80
C ARG A 58 -10.63 3.59 9.12
N LYS A 59 -11.91 3.25 9.17
CA LYS A 59 -12.43 2.04 8.51
C LYS A 59 -12.43 2.18 6.99
N ILE A 60 -12.69 3.39 6.45
CA ILE A 60 -12.66 3.63 5.01
C ILE A 60 -11.29 3.30 4.40
N GLY A 61 -10.21 3.47 5.15
CA GLY A 61 -8.88 3.09 4.71
C GLY A 61 -8.73 1.60 4.36
N LEU A 62 -9.58 0.69 4.89
CA LEU A 62 -9.65 -0.71 4.46
C LEU A 62 -10.14 -0.82 3.01
N LEU A 63 -11.21 -0.09 2.69
CA LEU A 63 -11.77 -0.07 1.34
C LEU A 63 -10.83 0.61 0.35
N LEU A 64 -10.10 1.66 0.77
CA LEU A 64 -9.05 2.26 -0.07
C LEU A 64 -7.94 1.26 -0.42
N GLY A 65 -7.60 0.36 0.51
CA GLY A 65 -6.67 -0.74 0.23
C GLY A 65 -7.27 -1.82 -0.66
N LEU A 66 -8.54 -2.19 -0.43
CA LEU A 66 -9.24 -3.28 -1.10
C LEU A 66 -9.74 -2.92 -2.50
N GLU A 67 -10.23 -1.69 -2.70
CA GLU A 67 -10.91 -1.27 -3.93
C GLU A 67 -10.09 -0.32 -4.81
N LEU A 68 -9.06 0.30 -4.27
CA LEU A 68 -8.13 1.18 -5.01
C LEU A 68 -6.69 0.67 -4.98
N GLY A 69 -6.41 -0.42 -4.29
CA GLY A 69 -5.09 -1.03 -4.23
C GLY A 69 -4.02 -0.17 -3.55
N LEU A 70 -4.38 0.74 -2.65
CA LEU A 70 -3.41 1.63 -2.01
C LEU A 70 -2.48 0.89 -1.05
N ARG A 71 -1.22 1.34 -0.99
CA ARG A 71 -0.27 0.88 0.03
C ARG A 71 -0.63 1.49 1.39
N ILE A 72 -0.37 0.76 2.49
CA ILE A 72 -0.66 1.27 3.85
C ILE A 72 0.00 2.63 4.12
N GLY A 73 1.21 2.88 3.63
CA GLY A 73 1.88 4.16 3.78
C GLY A 73 1.20 5.29 2.98
N GLU A 74 0.65 4.98 1.82
CA GLU A 74 -0.15 5.90 1.00
C GLU A 74 -1.45 6.25 1.75
N ILE A 75 -2.19 5.25 2.24
CA ILE A 75 -3.43 5.45 3.01
C ILE A 75 -3.18 6.33 4.25
N CYS A 76 -2.09 6.07 4.98
CA CYS A 76 -1.70 6.88 6.14
C CYS A 76 -1.32 8.32 5.78
N GLY A 77 -0.89 8.55 4.53
CA GLY A 77 -0.48 9.85 4.00
C GLY A 77 -1.59 10.64 3.34
N LEU A 78 -2.84 10.16 3.32
CA LEU A 78 -3.94 10.88 2.69
C LEU A 78 -4.45 12.03 3.55
N GLN A 79 -4.70 13.15 2.89
CA GLN A 79 -5.45 14.30 3.40
C GLN A 79 -6.74 14.47 2.60
N TRP A 80 -7.72 15.18 3.17
CA TRP A 80 -8.98 15.43 2.46
C TRP A 80 -8.80 16.23 1.17
N GLY A 81 -7.77 17.07 1.07
CA GLY A 81 -7.41 17.78 -0.14
C GLY A 81 -6.88 16.92 -1.30
N ASP A 82 -6.55 15.65 -1.04
CA ASP A 82 -6.15 14.71 -2.10
C ASP A 82 -7.35 14.14 -2.88
N PHE A 83 -8.57 14.29 -2.33
CA PHE A 83 -9.82 13.81 -2.92
C PHE A 83 -10.50 14.92 -3.70
N ASP A 84 -10.64 14.78 -5.00
CA ASP A 84 -11.60 15.54 -5.78
C ASP A 84 -12.96 14.85 -5.73
N LEU A 85 -13.78 15.24 -4.75
CA LEU A 85 -15.09 14.62 -4.55
C LEU A 85 -16.13 15.07 -5.60
N LYS A 86 -15.83 16.09 -6.43
CA LYS A 86 -16.68 16.49 -7.56
C LYS A 86 -16.39 15.61 -8.77
N LEU A 87 -15.13 15.50 -9.16
CA LEU A 87 -14.67 14.66 -10.28
C LEU A 87 -14.64 13.16 -9.92
N GLY A 88 -14.64 12.80 -8.63
CA GLY A 88 -14.57 11.42 -8.17
C GLY A 88 -13.18 10.82 -8.36
N THR A 89 -12.12 11.58 -8.11
CA THR A 89 -10.74 11.13 -8.24
C THR A 89 -9.93 11.32 -6.96
N LEU A 90 -8.87 10.52 -6.81
CA LEU A 90 -7.94 10.55 -5.69
C LEU A 90 -6.52 10.70 -6.21
N LYS A 91 -5.79 11.71 -5.72
CA LYS A 91 -4.37 11.95 -6.04
C LYS A 91 -3.48 11.37 -4.95
N ILE A 92 -2.52 10.54 -5.35
CA ILE A 92 -1.52 9.97 -4.43
C ILE A 92 -0.26 10.83 -4.49
N ASN A 93 -0.09 11.71 -3.51
CA ASN A 93 0.97 12.72 -3.47
C ASN A 93 2.06 12.42 -2.44
N ARG A 94 1.81 11.52 -1.46
CA ARG A 94 2.73 11.27 -0.35
C ARG A 94 2.56 9.87 0.23
N THR A 95 3.57 9.45 0.96
CA THR A 95 3.55 8.21 1.74
C THR A 95 4.16 8.46 3.11
N VAL A 96 3.60 7.82 4.13
CA VAL A 96 4.14 7.82 5.49
C VAL A 96 4.91 6.54 5.70
N CYS A 97 6.14 6.64 6.16
CA CYS A 97 6.95 5.47 6.50
C CYS A 97 7.74 5.72 7.79
N ARG A 98 8.25 4.65 8.37
CA ARG A 98 9.18 4.70 9.49
C ARG A 98 10.57 4.33 8.99
N ILE A 99 11.54 5.18 9.24
CA ILE A 99 12.95 4.95 8.88
C ILE A 99 13.80 4.76 10.12
N SER A 100 14.84 3.95 10.01
CA SER A 100 15.88 3.85 11.03
C SER A 100 16.79 5.08 10.97
N CYS A 101 17.14 5.61 12.13
CA CYS A 101 18.06 6.75 12.28
C CYS A 101 19.41 6.34 12.87
N GLY A 102 19.69 5.04 12.97
CA GLY A 102 20.86 4.50 13.68
C GLY A 102 20.57 4.28 15.18
N ASN A 103 21.48 3.57 15.85
CA ASN A 103 21.46 3.31 17.31
C ASN A 103 20.10 2.82 17.85
N GLY A 104 19.36 2.02 17.06
CA GLY A 104 18.04 1.52 17.43
C GLY A 104 16.90 2.55 17.36
N HIS A 105 17.19 3.80 17.08
CA HIS A 105 16.18 4.85 16.95
C HIS A 105 15.51 4.82 15.58
N THR A 106 14.20 5.14 15.57
CA THR A 106 13.42 5.23 14.34
C THR A 106 12.52 6.46 14.37
N LYS A 107 12.31 7.10 13.23
CA LYS A 107 11.37 8.22 13.09
C LYS A 107 10.33 7.97 12.00
N VAL A 108 9.15 8.56 12.18
CA VAL A 108 8.12 8.62 11.16
C VAL A 108 8.42 9.78 10.23
N VAL A 109 8.42 9.52 8.94
CA VAL A 109 8.65 10.53 7.91
C VAL A 109 7.53 10.51 6.87
N ILE A 110 7.22 11.68 6.37
CA ILE A 110 6.34 11.86 5.22
C ILE A 110 7.27 12.04 4.02
N GLN A 111 7.14 11.17 3.04
CA GLN A 111 7.93 11.22 1.82
C GLN A 111 7.04 11.51 0.63
N THR A 112 7.50 12.35 -0.27
CA THR A 112 6.93 12.43 -1.62
C THR A 112 7.34 11.18 -2.40
N PRO A 113 6.49 10.64 -3.28
CA PRO A 113 6.85 9.51 -4.11
C PRO A 113 8.10 9.82 -4.94
N LYS A 114 9.10 8.91 -4.87
CA LYS A 114 10.42 9.10 -5.51
C LYS A 114 10.37 9.09 -7.04
N THR A 115 9.35 8.45 -7.63
CA THR A 115 9.21 8.30 -9.07
C THR A 115 7.94 8.99 -9.57
N ARG A 116 7.96 9.46 -10.82
CA ARG A 116 6.80 10.06 -11.48
C ARG A 116 5.63 9.08 -11.54
N THR A 117 5.88 7.79 -11.71
CA THR A 117 4.88 6.71 -11.74
C THR A 117 4.21 6.46 -10.39
N SER A 118 4.85 6.84 -9.29
CA SER A 118 4.26 6.71 -7.95
C SER A 118 3.27 7.84 -7.63
N ARG A 119 3.36 8.98 -8.33
CA ARG A 119 2.32 10.03 -8.33
C ARG A 119 1.30 9.65 -9.37
N ARG A 120 0.09 9.39 -8.94
CA ARG A 120 -0.98 8.94 -9.81
C ARG A 120 -2.32 9.47 -9.34
N GLU A 121 -3.24 9.53 -10.26
CA GLU A 121 -4.64 9.85 -9.98
C GLU A 121 -5.48 8.60 -10.25
N ILE A 122 -6.35 8.26 -9.32
CA ILE A 122 -7.13 7.02 -9.33
C ILE A 122 -8.61 7.39 -9.30
N PRO A 123 -9.46 6.85 -10.19
CA PRO A 123 -10.90 7.03 -10.10
C PRO A 123 -11.45 6.34 -8.86
N ILE A 124 -12.41 7.00 -8.18
CA ILE A 124 -13.06 6.47 -6.98
C ILE A 124 -14.39 5.84 -7.39
N PRO A 125 -14.67 4.59 -7.03
CA PRO A 125 -15.97 3.96 -7.26
C PRO A 125 -17.12 4.77 -6.63
N LYS A 126 -18.27 4.84 -7.29
CA LYS A 126 -19.41 5.68 -6.89
C LYS A 126 -19.85 5.45 -5.45
N HIS A 127 -19.94 4.19 -5.01
CA HIS A 127 -20.34 3.83 -3.64
C HIS A 127 -19.34 4.33 -2.59
N LEU A 128 -18.04 4.21 -2.87
CA LEU A 128 -16.97 4.71 -1.99
C LEU A 128 -16.95 6.24 -1.96
N LEU A 129 -17.18 6.88 -3.10
CA LEU A 129 -17.29 8.34 -3.21
C LEU A 129 -18.44 8.88 -2.34
N LEU A 130 -19.60 8.22 -2.34
CA LEU A 130 -20.73 8.59 -1.47
C LEU A 130 -20.38 8.49 0.02
N MET A 131 -19.65 7.44 0.42
CA MET A 131 -19.19 7.28 1.80
C MET A 131 -18.19 8.38 2.18
N LEU A 132 -17.24 8.70 1.29
CA LEU A 132 -16.26 9.77 1.50
C LEU A 132 -16.91 11.14 1.63
N LYS A 133 -17.90 11.46 0.78
CA LYS A 133 -18.67 12.71 0.87
C LYS A 133 -19.34 12.88 2.24
N LYS A 134 -19.96 11.81 2.77
CA LYS A 134 -20.59 11.83 4.09
C LYS A 134 -19.57 11.99 5.23
N LEU A 135 -18.40 11.35 5.10
CA LEU A 135 -17.36 11.36 6.14
C LEU A 135 -16.58 12.67 6.19
N ARG A 136 -16.48 13.40 5.08
CA ARG A 136 -15.70 14.63 5.03
C ARG A 136 -16.28 15.71 5.96
N GLY A 137 -17.60 15.88 6.00
CA GLY A 137 -18.24 16.94 6.77
C GLY A 137 -17.56 18.29 6.50
N ASN A 138 -17.17 18.99 7.57
CA ASN A 138 -16.48 20.28 7.55
C ASN A 138 -14.93 20.15 7.63
N ALA A 139 -14.37 18.96 7.43
CA ALA A 139 -12.93 18.77 7.50
C ALA A 139 -12.20 19.60 6.44
N SER A 140 -11.14 20.29 6.84
CA SER A 140 -10.30 21.08 5.92
C SER A 140 -9.50 20.20 4.98
N ASN A 141 -8.98 20.77 3.91
CA ASN A 141 -8.13 20.07 2.95
C ASN A 141 -6.85 19.53 3.56
N SER A 142 -6.31 20.17 4.61
CA SER A 142 -5.10 19.77 5.34
C SER A 142 -5.33 18.67 6.37
N THR A 143 -6.58 18.39 6.73
CA THR A 143 -6.91 17.34 7.69
C THR A 143 -6.55 15.95 7.16
N TRP A 144 -5.72 15.22 7.93
CA TRP A 144 -5.35 13.84 7.61
C TRP A 144 -6.55 12.89 7.72
N LEU A 145 -6.78 12.09 6.68
CA LEU A 145 -7.93 11.19 6.60
C LEU A 145 -8.06 10.28 7.83
N LEU A 146 -6.99 9.57 8.21
CA LEU A 146 -7.06 8.54 9.26
C LEU A 146 -7.00 9.10 10.68
N SER A 147 -6.28 10.21 10.92
CA SER A 147 -6.15 10.79 12.25
C SER A 147 -7.24 11.81 12.57
N GLY A 148 -7.87 12.39 11.54
CA GLY A 148 -8.88 13.42 11.70
C GLY A 148 -8.35 14.75 12.22
N ASN A 149 -7.03 14.96 12.22
CA ASN A 149 -6.40 16.21 12.64
C ASN A 149 -5.44 16.73 11.56
N GLU A 150 -4.93 17.94 11.73
CA GLU A 150 -4.02 18.59 10.78
C GLU A 150 -2.54 18.46 11.17
N SER A 151 -2.25 18.14 12.43
CA SER A 151 -0.88 18.19 12.96
C SER A 151 -0.01 17.03 12.49
N LYS A 152 -0.54 15.82 12.49
CA LYS A 152 0.24 14.62 12.16
C LYS A 152 -0.60 13.51 11.56
N PRO A 153 -0.03 12.74 10.60
CA PRO A 153 -0.67 11.55 10.05
C PRO A 153 -0.72 10.40 11.04
N THR A 154 -1.58 9.43 10.78
CA THR A 154 -1.54 8.14 11.47
C THR A 154 -0.32 7.35 11.04
N GLU A 155 0.46 6.83 11.99
CA GLU A 155 1.59 5.98 11.69
C GLU A 155 1.14 4.61 11.11
N PRO A 156 1.80 4.08 10.04
CA PRO A 156 1.47 2.78 9.46
C PRO A 156 1.48 1.62 10.44
N ARG A 157 2.37 1.65 11.45
CA ARG A 157 2.41 0.63 12.50
C ARG A 157 1.15 0.65 13.37
N CYS A 158 0.67 1.83 13.72
CA CYS A 158 -0.58 2.00 14.48
C CYS A 158 -1.79 1.59 13.64
N TYR A 159 -1.83 2.01 12.38
CA TYR A 159 -2.94 1.66 11.49
C TYR A 159 -3.00 0.15 11.21
N ARG A 160 -1.85 -0.52 11.10
CA ARG A 160 -1.79 -2.00 10.97
C ARG A 160 -2.43 -2.72 12.15
N LYS A 161 -2.29 -2.18 13.38
CA LYS A 161 -3.00 -2.71 14.57
C LYS A 161 -4.52 -2.55 14.42
N SER A 162 -4.97 -1.36 13.98
CA SER A 162 -6.40 -1.11 13.73
C SER A 162 -6.97 -2.06 12.67
N ILE A 163 -6.26 -2.30 11.57
CA ILE A 163 -6.67 -3.25 10.52
C ILE A 163 -6.91 -4.64 11.10
N LYS A 164 -6.02 -5.14 11.98
CA LYS A 164 -6.20 -6.44 12.63
C LYS A 164 -7.50 -6.52 13.44
N VAL A 165 -7.81 -5.45 14.19
CA VAL A 165 -9.05 -5.37 14.98
C VAL A 165 -10.26 -5.37 14.05
N TYR A 166 -10.24 -4.58 12.98
CA TYR A 166 -11.34 -4.47 12.04
C TYR A 166 -11.60 -5.78 11.28
N LEU A 167 -10.56 -6.48 10.84
CA LEU A 167 -10.70 -7.79 10.21
C LEU A 167 -11.35 -8.81 11.16
N LYS A 168 -10.94 -8.81 12.45
CA LYS A 168 -11.57 -9.67 13.47
C LYS A 168 -13.05 -9.32 13.64
N GLN A 169 -13.38 -8.04 13.74
CA GLN A 169 -14.78 -7.57 13.91
C GLN A 169 -15.64 -7.84 12.67
N ALA A 170 -15.05 -7.83 11.49
CA ALA A 170 -15.72 -8.17 10.23
C ALA A 170 -15.82 -9.68 9.98
N THR A 171 -15.33 -10.52 10.89
CA THR A 171 -15.26 -11.99 10.73
C THR A 171 -14.53 -12.38 9.43
N VAL A 172 -13.41 -11.68 9.17
CA VAL A 172 -12.50 -11.92 8.05
C VAL A 172 -11.19 -12.44 8.60
N ARG A 173 -10.58 -13.39 7.89
CA ARG A 173 -9.27 -13.93 8.30
C ARG A 173 -8.22 -12.84 8.45
N GLN A 174 -7.27 -13.07 9.35
CA GLN A 174 -6.18 -12.12 9.58
C GLN A 174 -5.20 -12.12 8.42
N VAL A 175 -5.13 -11.00 7.72
CA VAL A 175 -4.22 -10.79 6.61
C VAL A 175 -3.32 -9.58 6.84
N ARG A 176 -2.18 -9.54 6.15
CA ARG A 176 -1.34 -8.34 6.12
C ARG A 176 -2.01 -7.27 5.24
N PRO A 177 -1.80 -5.97 5.50
CA PRO A 177 -2.39 -4.89 4.69
C PRO A 177 -2.10 -5.02 3.19
N HIS A 178 -0.96 -5.60 2.82
CA HIS A 178 -0.60 -5.83 1.43
C HIS A 178 -1.53 -6.83 0.72
N ALA A 179 -2.17 -7.74 1.47
CA ALA A 179 -3.15 -8.67 0.92
C ALA A 179 -4.41 -7.97 0.40
N LEU A 180 -4.82 -6.83 0.99
CA LEU A 180 -5.94 -6.03 0.47
C LEU A 180 -5.63 -5.52 -0.95
N ARG A 181 -4.43 -4.98 -1.12
CA ARG A 181 -3.96 -4.54 -2.44
C ARG A 181 -3.77 -5.70 -3.41
N HIS A 182 -3.33 -6.86 -2.92
CA HIS A 182 -3.23 -8.07 -3.74
C HIS A 182 -4.61 -8.53 -4.21
N THR A 183 -5.61 -8.51 -3.32
CA THR A 183 -7.01 -8.79 -3.66
C THR A 183 -7.51 -7.84 -4.76
N PHE A 184 -7.27 -6.53 -4.63
CA PHE A 184 -7.61 -5.56 -5.67
C PHE A 184 -7.01 -5.95 -7.03
N ALA A 185 -5.70 -6.22 -7.05
CA ALA A 185 -5.01 -6.56 -8.30
C ALA A 185 -5.57 -7.84 -8.94
N THR A 186 -5.79 -8.89 -8.15
CA THR A 186 -6.38 -10.16 -8.62
C THR A 186 -7.79 -9.94 -9.16
N THR A 187 -8.62 -9.18 -8.43
CA THR A 187 -9.99 -8.87 -8.87
C THR A 187 -10.01 -8.09 -10.19
N CYS A 188 -9.11 -7.11 -10.35
CA CYS A 188 -8.98 -6.36 -11.60
C CYS A 188 -8.60 -7.26 -12.78
N LEU A 189 -7.63 -8.16 -12.61
CA LEU A 189 -7.21 -9.09 -13.66
C LEU A 189 -8.34 -10.06 -14.02
N GLN A 190 -9.04 -10.61 -13.02
CA GLN A 190 -10.20 -11.48 -13.24
C GLN A 190 -11.35 -10.76 -13.97
N ALA A 191 -11.46 -9.45 -13.78
CA ALA A 191 -12.41 -8.60 -14.50
C ALA A 191 -11.93 -8.18 -15.90
N GLY A 192 -10.77 -8.68 -16.36
CA GLY A 192 -10.24 -8.39 -17.71
C GLY A 192 -9.42 -7.10 -17.81
N CYS A 193 -9.02 -6.50 -16.69
CA CYS A 193 -8.12 -5.35 -16.72
C CYS A 193 -6.75 -5.76 -17.28
N ASP A 194 -6.22 -5.01 -18.25
CA ASP A 194 -4.89 -5.25 -18.78
C ASP A 194 -3.79 -4.92 -17.76
N VAL A 195 -2.66 -5.61 -17.89
CA VAL A 195 -1.53 -5.51 -16.93
C VAL A 195 -0.92 -4.12 -16.89
N LYS A 196 -0.91 -3.38 -18.00
CA LYS A 196 -0.35 -2.02 -18.07
C LYS A 196 -1.22 -1.07 -17.26
N THR A 197 -2.52 -1.04 -17.51
CA THR A 197 -3.50 -0.24 -16.76
C THR A 197 -3.45 -0.59 -15.26
N LEU A 198 -3.42 -1.87 -14.91
CA LEU A 198 -3.29 -2.28 -13.50
C LEU A 198 -1.99 -1.80 -12.88
N SER A 199 -0.87 -1.87 -13.60
CA SER A 199 0.43 -1.38 -13.16
C SER A 199 0.40 0.13 -12.87
N GLU A 200 -0.27 0.91 -13.71
CA GLU A 200 -0.46 2.35 -13.55
C GLU A 200 -1.32 2.65 -12.31
N LEU A 201 -2.46 1.98 -12.16
CA LEU A 201 -3.34 2.12 -10.97
C LEU A 201 -2.59 1.78 -9.68
N LEU A 202 -1.77 0.74 -9.69
CA LEU A 202 -0.97 0.34 -8.57
C LEU A 202 0.25 1.26 -8.34
N GLY A 203 0.69 2.02 -9.32
CA GLY A 203 1.92 2.83 -9.26
C GLY A 203 3.16 1.95 -9.11
N HIS A 204 3.28 0.92 -9.95
CA HIS A 204 4.50 0.15 -10.11
C HIS A 204 5.42 0.86 -11.10
N ALA A 205 6.73 0.86 -10.81
CA ALA A 205 7.71 1.48 -11.69
C ALA A 205 7.89 0.72 -13.03
N ASN A 206 7.51 -0.57 -13.05
CA ASN A 206 7.60 -1.44 -14.21
C ASN A 206 6.43 -2.44 -14.21
N ALA A 207 5.78 -2.64 -15.36
CA ALA A 207 4.71 -3.60 -15.55
C ALA A 207 5.15 -5.06 -15.26
N ASN A 208 6.43 -5.38 -15.41
CA ASN A 208 6.98 -6.69 -15.06
C ASN A 208 6.79 -7.05 -13.58
N ILE A 209 6.74 -6.05 -12.70
CA ILE A 209 6.45 -6.27 -11.27
C ILE A 209 5.01 -6.80 -11.09
N THR A 210 4.08 -6.30 -11.90
CA THR A 210 2.69 -6.75 -11.91
C THR A 210 2.58 -8.15 -12.51
N LEU A 211 3.23 -8.40 -13.64
CA LEU A 211 3.29 -9.73 -14.28
C LEU A 211 3.83 -10.79 -13.31
N GLN A 212 5.00 -10.58 -12.74
CA GLN A 212 5.64 -11.55 -11.83
C GLN A 212 4.83 -11.85 -10.58
N ARG A 213 4.05 -10.88 -10.07
CA ARG A 213 3.30 -11.05 -8.82
C ARG A 213 1.90 -11.60 -8.98
N TYR A 214 1.27 -11.39 -10.13
CA TYR A 214 -0.17 -11.62 -10.29
C TYR A 214 -0.52 -12.53 -11.46
N VAL A 215 0.32 -12.66 -12.50
CA VAL A 215 0.03 -13.48 -13.68
C VAL A 215 0.59 -14.91 -13.55
N HIS A 216 1.57 -15.14 -12.67
CA HIS A 216 2.13 -16.48 -12.42
C HIS A 216 1.54 -17.16 -11.17
N SER A 217 0.37 -16.75 -10.71
CA SER A 217 -0.31 -17.27 -9.50
C SER A 217 -1.42 -18.28 -9.83
N ASP A 218 -1.45 -18.78 -11.07
CA ASP A 218 -2.35 -19.87 -11.49
C ASP A 218 -1.67 -21.23 -11.35
#